data_d0b17d7db7763f3feffcd8765570f94e
#
_entry.id   d0b17d7db7763f3feffcd8765570f94e
#
_cell.length_a   1.000
_cell.length_b   1.000
_cell.length_c   1.000
_cell.angle_alpha   90.00
_cell.angle_beta   90.00
_cell.angle_gamma   90.00
#
_symmetry.space_group_name_H-M   'P 1'
#
loop_
_entity.id
_entity.type
_entity.pdbx_description
1 polymer ?
#
loop_
_entity_poly.entity_id
_entity_poly.type
_entity_poly.pdbx_seq_one_letter_code
_entity_poly.pdbx_strand_id
1 'polypeptide(L)'
;MGTSAHFRSIDRNRGDRKFEQIIGQSTALKTVLENVERVAPADASVLILGETGTGKELIARAVHNLSSRCGRAFVSLNCAAIPGDLLESEIFGHEKGAFTGAVSQRVGRFEMADKGTLFLDEVGDLPLALQPKLLRVLQEQEFERLGSSCTHKADVRVVAATHRDLKDMVKRNTFRMDLYYRLNVFPILLPPLRARREDIPGLATHFVEVYSRRMGKQIAEIPPETMLALKAYGWPGNIRELQNFIERSVILTSGGVLEAPIEGITRAHGHAWGVPVTAENSARASARGTLRQTRWIAPAPAPAATDLHEKKPPLQLAAKPGY
;
A
#
# COMPACT_ATOMS: atom_id res chain seq x y z
N MET A 1 25.39 -10.03 -42.84
CA MET A 1 26.04 -8.97 -42.06
C MET A 1 25.11 -8.64 -40.91
N GLY A 2 25.41 -9.20 -39.75
CA GLY A 2 24.55 -9.09 -38.57
C GLY A 2 24.81 -7.80 -37.83
N THR A 3 23.78 -7.08 -37.50
CA THR A 3 23.83 -5.97 -36.53
C THR A 3 23.49 -6.51 -35.14
N SER A 4 24.54 -6.89 -34.42
CA SER A 4 24.48 -7.14 -32.99
C SER A 4 24.08 -5.86 -32.29
N ALA A 5 22.87 -5.82 -31.74
CA ALA A 5 22.44 -4.73 -30.88
C ALA A 5 23.16 -4.86 -29.53
N HIS A 6 24.29 -4.17 -29.42
CA HIS A 6 24.99 -3.94 -28.17
C HIS A 6 24.02 -3.28 -27.18
N PHE A 7 23.83 -3.91 -26.04
CA PHE A 7 23.27 -3.27 -24.84
C PHE A 7 24.17 -2.07 -24.50
N ARG A 8 23.84 -0.89 -25.02
CA ARG A 8 24.49 0.35 -24.59
C ARG A 8 24.06 0.61 -23.14
N SER A 9 25.04 0.64 -22.27
CA SER A 9 24.89 1.19 -20.93
C SER A 9 24.27 2.57 -21.06
N ILE A 10 23.06 2.71 -20.49
CA ILE A 10 22.36 3.99 -20.43
C ILE A 10 23.23 4.90 -19.57
N ASP A 11 23.77 5.95 -20.17
CA ASP A 11 24.48 7.03 -19.48
C ASP A 11 23.54 7.64 -18.42
N ARG A 12 23.76 7.24 -17.17
CA ARG A 12 23.01 7.75 -16.03
C ARG A 12 23.48 9.16 -15.73
N ASN A 13 22.70 10.13 -16.15
CA ASN A 13 22.89 11.54 -15.86
C ASN A 13 22.94 11.79 -14.34
N ARG A 14 23.68 12.77 -13.87
CA ARG A 14 23.88 13.09 -12.42
C ARG A 14 22.58 13.30 -11.61
N GLY A 15 21.42 13.50 -12.27
CA GLY A 15 20.11 13.55 -11.66
C GLY A 15 19.57 12.18 -11.18
N ASP A 16 19.99 11.08 -11.81
CA ASP A 16 19.45 9.74 -11.55
C ASP A 16 19.92 9.11 -10.21
N ARG A 17 21.03 9.59 -9.63
CA ARG A 17 21.57 9.03 -8.37
C ARG A 17 20.65 9.24 -7.16
N LYS A 18 19.77 10.24 -7.21
CA LYS A 18 18.85 10.53 -6.11
C LYS A 18 17.77 9.46 -5.92
N PHE A 19 17.42 8.75 -6.99
CA PHE A 19 16.34 7.76 -7.03
C PHE A 19 16.80 6.40 -7.58
N GLU A 20 18.02 5.98 -7.28
CA GLU A 20 18.66 4.76 -7.84
C GLU A 20 17.82 3.48 -7.75
N GLN A 21 16.91 3.40 -6.78
CA GLN A 21 16.02 2.25 -6.59
C GLN A 21 14.68 2.39 -7.29
N ILE A 22 14.36 3.56 -7.87
CA ILE A 22 13.08 3.84 -8.51
C ILE A 22 13.26 3.76 -10.02
N ILE A 23 12.65 2.76 -10.64
CA ILE A 23 12.75 2.50 -12.07
C ILE A 23 11.51 3.01 -12.78
N GLY A 24 11.71 3.84 -13.80
CA GLY A 24 10.67 4.37 -14.65
C GLY A 24 11.02 5.75 -15.20
N GLN A 25 10.38 6.12 -16.31
CA GLN A 25 10.59 7.38 -17.03
C GLN A 25 9.26 8.04 -17.44
N SER A 26 8.12 7.45 -17.06
CA SER A 26 6.81 7.99 -17.39
C SER A 26 6.60 9.37 -16.80
N THR A 27 5.84 10.20 -17.49
CA THR A 27 5.47 11.54 -17.01
C THR A 27 4.76 11.47 -15.66
N ALA A 28 3.90 10.47 -15.47
CA ALA A 28 3.19 10.25 -14.22
C ALA A 28 4.14 9.98 -13.03
N LEU A 29 5.21 9.19 -13.24
CA LEU A 29 6.22 8.95 -12.21
C LEU A 29 7.09 10.19 -11.98
N LYS A 30 7.49 10.91 -13.02
CA LYS A 30 8.27 12.16 -12.90
C LYS A 30 7.55 13.20 -12.02
N THR A 31 6.26 13.39 -12.22
CA THR A 31 5.45 14.28 -11.36
C THR A 31 5.48 13.85 -9.89
N VAL A 32 5.45 12.54 -9.61
CA VAL A 32 5.60 12.03 -8.24
C VAL A 32 6.98 12.38 -7.67
N LEU A 33 8.05 12.15 -8.44
CA LEU A 33 9.42 12.43 -8.00
C LEU A 33 9.67 13.92 -7.78
N GLU A 34 9.11 14.80 -8.61
CA GLU A 34 9.12 16.26 -8.40
C GLU A 34 8.43 16.64 -7.08
N ASN A 35 7.31 16.02 -6.75
CA ASN A 35 6.64 16.26 -5.46
C ASN A 35 7.48 15.76 -4.28
N VAL A 36 8.18 14.64 -4.44
CA VAL A 36 9.15 14.14 -3.44
C VAL A 36 10.27 15.16 -3.23
N GLU A 37 10.88 15.68 -4.31
CA GLU A 37 11.94 16.69 -4.21
C GLU A 37 11.47 17.99 -3.52
N ARG A 38 10.24 18.41 -3.77
CA ARG A 38 9.64 19.62 -3.14
C ARG A 38 9.40 19.43 -1.65
N VAL A 39 8.90 18.25 -1.23
CA VAL A 39 8.51 18.04 0.17
C VAL A 39 9.65 17.51 1.04
N ALA A 40 10.67 16.88 0.44
CA ALA A 40 11.75 16.26 1.20
C ALA A 40 12.48 17.22 2.14
N PRO A 41 12.85 18.48 1.74
CA PRO A 41 13.51 19.43 2.62
C PRO A 41 12.61 19.95 3.76
N ALA A 42 11.27 19.93 3.56
CA ALA A 42 10.32 20.38 4.59
C ALA A 42 10.12 19.27 5.64
N ASP A 43 10.04 19.67 6.92
CA ASP A 43 9.79 18.72 8.02
C ASP A 43 8.29 18.47 8.24
N ALA A 44 7.55 18.39 7.13
CA ALA A 44 6.10 18.17 7.13
C ALA A 44 5.77 16.69 7.04
N SER A 45 4.58 16.30 7.57
CA SER A 45 4.01 14.98 7.37
C SER A 45 3.68 14.75 5.90
N VAL A 46 3.98 13.56 5.39
CA VAL A 46 3.70 13.16 4.01
C VAL A 46 2.75 11.97 4.02
N LEU A 47 1.67 12.06 3.23
CA LEU A 47 0.73 10.96 3.05
C LEU A 47 0.83 10.41 1.62
N ILE A 48 1.33 9.17 1.49
CA ILE A 48 1.48 8.50 0.20
C ILE A 48 0.24 7.64 -0.05
N LEU A 49 -0.50 7.98 -1.08
CA LEU A 49 -1.70 7.29 -1.50
C LEU A 49 -1.42 6.47 -2.77
N GLY A 50 -1.91 5.25 -2.83
CA GLY A 50 -1.76 4.41 -4.02
C GLY A 50 -2.07 2.95 -3.75
N GLU A 51 -2.40 2.24 -4.81
CA GLU A 51 -2.75 0.82 -4.73
C GLU A 51 -1.63 -0.02 -4.14
N THR A 52 -1.98 -1.22 -3.65
CA THR A 52 -1.00 -2.18 -3.16
C THR A 52 -0.03 -2.57 -4.29
N GLY A 53 1.26 -2.67 -3.96
CA GLY A 53 2.30 -3.07 -4.90
C GLY A 53 2.79 -1.97 -5.86
N THR A 54 2.38 -0.70 -5.69
CA THR A 54 2.83 0.43 -6.52
C THR A 54 4.24 0.94 -6.19
N GLY A 55 4.80 0.58 -5.02
CA GLY A 55 6.13 1.02 -4.58
C GLY A 55 6.10 2.16 -3.55
N LYS A 56 5.04 2.30 -2.73
CA LYS A 56 4.89 3.36 -1.71
C LYS A 56 6.10 3.45 -0.76
N GLU A 57 6.67 2.32 -0.35
CA GLU A 57 7.86 2.31 0.52
C GLU A 57 9.09 2.94 -0.14
N LEU A 58 9.31 2.72 -1.45
CA LEU A 58 10.43 3.34 -2.17
C LEU A 58 10.29 4.87 -2.20
N ILE A 59 9.07 5.37 -2.35
CA ILE A 59 8.79 6.82 -2.29
C ILE A 59 9.03 7.35 -0.87
N ALA A 60 8.61 6.63 0.17
CA ALA A 60 8.89 7.03 1.56
C ALA A 60 10.40 7.09 1.86
N ARG A 61 11.16 6.11 1.38
CA ARG A 61 12.64 6.11 1.48
C ARG A 61 13.26 7.28 0.70
N ALA A 62 12.73 7.59 -0.48
CA ALA A 62 13.20 8.73 -1.27
C ALA A 62 12.94 10.07 -0.55
N VAL A 63 11.76 10.25 0.08
CA VAL A 63 11.46 11.42 0.93
C VAL A 63 12.46 11.54 2.08
N HIS A 64 12.80 10.45 2.76
CA HIS A 64 13.79 10.44 3.83
C HIS A 64 15.20 10.77 3.31
N ASN A 65 15.65 10.10 2.26
CA ASN A 65 17.01 10.22 1.71
C ASN A 65 17.32 11.63 1.17
N LEU A 66 16.28 12.36 0.74
CA LEU A 66 16.41 13.73 0.26
C LEU A 66 16.11 14.79 1.33
N SER A 67 15.81 14.37 2.57
CA SER A 67 15.51 15.25 3.68
C SER A 67 16.75 15.68 4.47
N SER A 68 16.57 16.68 5.36
CA SER A 68 17.58 17.06 6.35
C SER A 68 17.90 15.92 7.35
N ARG A 69 17.04 14.90 7.42
CA ARG A 69 17.17 13.74 8.32
C ARG A 69 17.77 12.50 7.64
N CYS A 70 18.33 12.61 6.42
CA CYS A 70 18.86 11.49 5.63
C CYS A 70 19.97 10.68 6.33
N GLY A 71 20.73 11.30 7.26
CA GLY A 71 21.75 10.62 8.08
C GLY A 71 21.22 10.04 9.39
N ARG A 72 19.90 10.08 9.63
CA ARG A 72 19.26 9.58 10.84
C ARG A 72 18.51 8.28 10.58
N ALA A 73 17.91 7.71 11.63
CA ALA A 73 17.15 6.47 11.51
C ALA A 73 15.92 6.63 10.57
N PHE A 74 15.74 5.66 9.68
CA PHE A 74 14.49 5.41 8.96
C PHE A 74 13.87 4.15 9.54
N VAL A 75 12.84 4.32 10.36
CA VAL A 75 12.13 3.23 11.02
C VAL A 75 10.82 2.97 10.28
N SER A 76 10.61 1.75 9.82
CA SER A 76 9.38 1.36 9.14
C SER A 76 8.51 0.46 10.03
N LEU A 77 7.20 0.65 9.93
CA LEU A 77 6.18 -0.18 10.56
C LEU A 77 5.03 -0.40 9.58
N ASN A 78 4.67 -1.66 9.35
CA ASN A 78 3.46 -2.00 8.60
C ASN A 78 2.32 -2.28 9.57
N CYS A 79 1.31 -1.39 9.59
CA CYS A 79 0.18 -1.47 10.53
C CYS A 79 -0.73 -2.68 10.26
N ALA A 80 -0.79 -3.16 9.01
CA ALA A 80 -1.60 -4.32 8.65
C ALA A 80 -0.95 -5.66 9.00
N ALA A 81 0.39 -5.69 9.18
CA ALA A 81 1.13 -6.93 9.43
C ALA A 81 1.15 -7.35 10.92
N ILE A 82 0.71 -6.47 11.82
CA ILE A 82 0.79 -6.69 13.27
C ILE A 82 -0.62 -6.79 13.84
N PRO A 83 -0.93 -7.82 14.66
CA PRO A 83 -2.19 -7.90 15.38
C PRO A 83 -2.47 -6.62 16.18
N GLY A 84 -3.73 -6.15 16.18
CA GLY A 84 -4.12 -4.88 16.80
C GLY A 84 -3.69 -4.73 18.26
N ASP A 85 -3.78 -5.81 19.03
CA ASP A 85 -3.39 -5.85 20.46
C ASP A 85 -1.88 -5.65 20.68
N LEU A 86 -1.05 -6.00 19.70
CA LEU A 86 0.40 -5.84 19.76
C LEU A 86 0.88 -4.53 19.11
N LEU A 87 0.05 -3.96 18.24
CA LEU A 87 0.42 -2.78 17.46
C LEU A 87 0.73 -1.58 18.33
N GLU A 88 -0.02 -1.39 19.42
CA GLU A 88 0.24 -0.33 20.39
C GLU A 88 1.61 -0.45 21.04
N SER A 89 1.94 -1.67 21.49
CA SER A 89 3.24 -1.99 22.07
C SER A 89 4.41 -1.82 21.07
N GLU A 90 4.21 -2.15 19.79
CA GLU A 90 5.22 -1.92 18.75
C GLU A 90 5.42 -0.43 18.47
N ILE A 91 4.34 0.36 18.44
CA ILE A 91 4.42 1.80 18.12
C ILE A 91 5.04 2.58 19.30
N PHE A 92 4.52 2.40 20.51
CA PHE A 92 4.86 3.25 21.66
C PHE A 92 5.83 2.58 22.67
N GLY A 93 6.00 1.25 22.56
CA GLY A 93 6.76 0.49 23.56
C GLY A 93 5.95 0.14 24.80
N HIS A 94 6.52 -0.66 25.68
CA HIS A 94 5.90 -1.04 26.94
C HIS A 94 6.92 -1.18 28.08
N GLU A 95 6.46 -0.96 29.29
CA GLU A 95 7.19 -1.26 30.51
C GLU A 95 6.99 -2.73 30.91
N LYS A 96 7.91 -3.26 31.70
CA LYS A 96 7.75 -4.59 32.29
C LYS A 96 6.46 -4.66 33.11
N GLY A 97 5.64 -5.68 32.85
CA GLY A 97 4.36 -5.88 33.55
C GLY A 97 3.17 -5.10 32.98
N ALA A 98 3.33 -4.38 31.87
CA ALA A 98 2.27 -3.60 31.24
C ALA A 98 1.04 -4.44 30.81
N PHE A 99 1.26 -5.71 30.46
CA PHE A 99 0.20 -6.67 30.13
C PHE A 99 0.69 -8.10 30.42
N THR A 100 -0.21 -9.07 30.35
CA THR A 100 0.13 -10.51 30.51
C THR A 100 1.08 -10.94 29.42
N GLY A 101 2.35 -11.23 29.78
CA GLY A 101 3.42 -11.55 28.82
C GLY A 101 4.47 -10.45 28.63
N ALA A 102 4.32 -9.26 29.22
CA ALA A 102 5.33 -8.21 29.24
C ALA A 102 6.47 -8.52 30.24
N VAL A 103 7.31 -9.49 29.89
CA VAL A 103 8.40 -10.00 30.78
C VAL A 103 9.52 -8.97 30.94
N SER A 104 9.77 -8.15 29.91
CA SER A 104 10.80 -7.11 29.89
C SER A 104 10.25 -5.83 29.27
N GLN A 105 10.90 -4.71 29.54
CA GLN A 105 10.66 -3.46 28.85
C GLN A 105 11.01 -3.57 27.35
N ARG A 106 10.24 -2.90 26.49
CA ARG A 106 10.51 -2.81 25.04
C ARG A 106 10.39 -1.39 24.55
N VAL A 107 11.38 -0.96 23.78
CA VAL A 107 11.44 0.34 23.10
C VAL A 107 10.48 0.35 21.89
N GLY A 108 9.65 1.39 21.78
CA GLY A 108 8.70 1.57 20.67
C GLY A 108 9.32 2.18 19.42
N ARG A 109 8.58 2.12 18.30
CA ARG A 109 9.04 2.66 17.00
C ARG A 109 9.22 4.18 17.02
N PHE A 110 8.41 4.92 17.77
CA PHE A 110 8.59 6.36 17.92
C PHE A 110 9.92 6.71 18.57
N GLU A 111 10.27 6.00 19.63
CA GLU A 111 11.54 6.21 20.31
C GLU A 111 12.75 5.81 19.45
N MET A 112 12.63 4.68 18.70
CA MET A 112 13.66 4.24 17.76
C MET A 112 13.86 5.23 16.61
N ALA A 113 12.81 5.98 16.24
CA ALA A 113 12.83 6.95 15.16
C ALA A 113 13.18 8.37 15.62
N ASP A 114 13.56 8.56 16.89
CA ASP A 114 13.87 9.90 17.42
C ASP A 114 14.92 10.63 16.56
N LYS A 115 14.65 11.90 16.25
CA LYS A 115 15.40 12.76 15.31
C LYS A 115 15.50 12.22 13.88
N GLY A 116 14.78 11.13 13.56
CA GLY A 116 14.74 10.47 12.27
C GLY A 116 13.38 10.56 11.59
N THR A 117 13.04 9.51 10.86
CA THR A 117 11.78 9.37 10.13
C THR A 117 11.09 8.07 10.50
N LEU A 118 9.82 8.15 10.88
CA LEU A 118 8.95 6.99 11.04
C LEU A 118 8.07 6.84 9.80
N PHE A 119 8.17 5.69 9.15
CA PHE A 119 7.29 5.31 8.04
C PHE A 119 6.21 4.37 8.54
N LEU A 120 4.95 4.81 8.46
CA LEU A 120 3.75 4.04 8.80
C LEU A 120 3.11 3.54 7.51
N ASP A 121 3.37 2.27 7.16
CA ASP A 121 2.72 1.65 6.01
C ASP A 121 1.35 1.11 6.39
N GLU A 122 0.40 1.25 5.48
CA GLU A 122 -1.01 0.89 5.64
C GLU A 122 -1.65 1.52 6.89
N VAL A 123 -1.46 2.84 7.06
CA VAL A 123 -2.01 3.60 8.20
C VAL A 123 -3.53 3.54 8.29
N GLY A 124 -4.23 3.24 7.18
CA GLY A 124 -5.68 2.99 7.16
C GLY A 124 -6.11 1.73 7.92
N ASP A 125 -5.18 0.83 8.27
CA ASP A 125 -5.44 -0.35 9.08
C ASP A 125 -5.24 -0.12 10.59
N LEU A 126 -4.86 1.12 10.98
CA LEU A 126 -4.67 1.47 12.39
C LEU A 126 -6.01 1.40 13.15
N PRO A 127 -6.11 0.59 14.23
CA PRO A 127 -7.29 0.51 15.06
C PRO A 127 -7.76 1.89 15.57
N LEU A 128 -9.07 2.11 15.61
CA LEU A 128 -9.66 3.39 16.01
C LEU A 128 -9.20 3.83 17.41
N ALA A 129 -8.99 2.86 18.33
CA ALA A 129 -8.51 3.11 19.68
C ALA A 129 -7.08 3.70 19.74
N LEU A 130 -6.23 3.42 18.72
CA LEU A 130 -4.85 3.91 18.67
C LEU A 130 -4.71 5.26 17.97
N GLN A 131 -5.71 5.66 17.20
CA GLN A 131 -5.67 6.91 16.44
C GLN A 131 -5.52 8.16 17.30
N PRO A 132 -6.18 8.28 18.50
CA PRO A 132 -5.96 9.42 19.40
C PRO A 132 -4.53 9.48 19.93
N LYS A 133 -3.91 8.34 20.24
CA LYS A 133 -2.52 8.28 20.71
C LYS A 133 -1.53 8.73 19.62
N LEU A 134 -1.73 8.25 18.39
CA LEU A 134 -0.94 8.71 17.24
C LEU A 134 -1.12 10.21 17.01
N LEU A 135 -2.35 10.72 17.11
CA LEU A 135 -2.62 12.16 16.96
C LEU A 135 -1.85 12.99 18.00
N ARG A 136 -1.84 12.56 19.25
CA ARG A 136 -1.11 13.25 20.33
C ARG A 136 0.38 13.36 20.00
N VAL A 137 1.00 12.27 19.54
CA VAL A 137 2.43 12.31 19.15
C VAL A 137 2.67 13.26 17.97
N LEU A 138 1.78 13.26 16.99
CA LEU A 138 1.90 14.14 15.83
C LEU A 138 1.73 15.63 16.17
N GLN A 139 0.99 15.96 17.24
CA GLN A 139 0.71 17.34 17.67
C GLN A 139 1.69 17.83 18.70
N GLU A 140 1.97 17.02 19.72
CA GLU A 140 2.70 17.41 20.94
C GLU A 140 4.15 16.90 20.92
N GLN A 141 4.49 15.96 20.00
CA GLN A 141 5.77 15.25 19.97
C GLN A 141 6.07 14.50 21.28
N GLU A 142 5.00 14.06 21.94
CA GLU A 142 5.06 13.36 23.23
C GLU A 142 4.22 12.09 23.19
N PHE A 143 4.69 11.05 23.89
CA PHE A 143 3.95 9.79 24.05
C PHE A 143 4.27 9.15 25.40
N GLU A 144 3.47 8.17 25.77
CA GLU A 144 3.67 7.34 26.95
C GLU A 144 3.78 5.88 26.52
N ARG A 145 4.68 5.11 27.16
CA ARG A 145 4.74 3.66 26.98
C ARG A 145 3.57 2.97 27.66
N LEU A 146 3.16 1.82 27.14
CA LEU A 146 2.14 1.01 27.82
C LEU A 146 2.60 0.65 29.23
N GLY A 147 1.70 0.82 30.20
CA GLY A 147 1.99 0.56 31.61
C GLY A 147 2.80 1.64 32.33
N SER A 148 3.00 2.81 31.69
CA SER A 148 3.70 3.94 32.27
C SER A 148 2.90 5.25 32.08
N SER A 149 2.97 6.13 33.05
CA SER A 149 2.51 7.54 32.97
C SER A 149 3.67 8.51 32.69
N CYS A 150 4.88 7.98 32.43
CA CYS A 150 6.04 8.81 32.10
C CYS A 150 5.93 9.28 30.65
N THR A 151 5.91 10.60 30.45
CA THR A 151 5.89 11.22 29.12
C THR A 151 7.27 11.23 28.51
N HIS A 152 7.40 10.69 27.31
CA HIS A 152 8.60 10.69 26.49
C HIS A 152 8.44 11.67 25.32
N LYS A 153 9.50 12.43 25.04
CA LYS A 153 9.55 13.30 23.85
C LYS A 153 10.17 12.57 22.69
N ALA A 154 9.62 12.76 21.49
CA ALA A 154 10.16 12.20 20.24
C ALA A 154 10.00 13.21 19.09
N ASP A 155 11.14 13.74 18.65
CA ASP A 155 11.22 14.58 17.45
C ASP A 155 11.28 13.69 16.19
N VAL A 156 10.13 13.31 15.66
CA VAL A 156 10.02 12.34 14.57
C VAL A 156 9.27 12.94 13.39
N ARG A 157 9.90 12.89 12.21
CA ARG A 157 9.16 13.13 10.96
C ARG A 157 8.34 11.92 10.60
N VAL A 158 7.03 12.10 10.35
CA VAL A 158 6.14 11.00 9.98
C VAL A 158 5.86 11.01 8.47
N VAL A 159 6.08 9.86 7.83
CA VAL A 159 5.64 9.55 6.47
C VAL A 159 4.65 8.39 6.58
N ALA A 160 3.42 8.59 6.14
CA ALA A 160 2.37 7.58 6.17
C ALA A 160 2.03 7.11 4.76
N ALA A 161 1.64 5.84 4.60
CA ALA A 161 1.17 5.31 3.34
C ALA A 161 -0.10 4.47 3.54
N THR A 162 -0.97 4.46 2.55
CA THR A 162 -2.15 3.59 2.52
C THR A 162 -2.68 3.39 1.11
N HIS A 163 -3.34 2.26 0.87
CA HIS A 163 -4.13 2.01 -0.33
C HIS A 163 -5.62 2.35 -0.14
N ARG A 164 -6.05 2.59 1.12
CA ARG A 164 -7.44 2.87 1.47
C ARG A 164 -7.81 4.33 1.24
N ASP A 165 -9.07 4.59 0.90
CA ASP A 165 -9.63 5.94 0.87
C ASP A 165 -9.94 6.40 2.31
N LEU A 166 -8.99 7.15 2.90
CA LEU A 166 -9.14 7.69 4.26
C LEU A 166 -10.32 8.67 4.37
N LYS A 167 -10.67 9.39 3.29
CA LYS A 167 -11.83 10.30 3.30
C LYS A 167 -13.13 9.54 3.46
N ASP A 168 -13.26 8.41 2.75
CA ASP A 168 -14.42 7.54 2.90
C ASP A 168 -14.45 6.87 4.27
N MET A 169 -13.30 6.47 4.81
CA MET A 169 -13.19 5.93 6.18
C MET A 169 -13.59 6.96 7.25
N VAL A 170 -13.27 8.24 7.06
CA VAL A 170 -13.74 9.33 7.95
C VAL A 170 -15.25 9.44 7.91
N LYS A 171 -15.88 9.38 6.72
CA LYS A 171 -17.35 9.39 6.60
C LYS A 171 -18.02 8.21 7.31
N ARG A 172 -17.36 7.05 7.32
CA ARG A 172 -17.84 5.83 7.99
C ARG A 172 -17.47 5.76 9.47
N ASN A 173 -16.83 6.78 10.04
CA ASN A 173 -16.33 6.82 11.41
C ASN A 173 -15.35 5.68 11.75
N THR A 174 -14.63 5.14 10.77
CA THR A 174 -13.57 4.13 10.97
C THR A 174 -12.17 4.74 10.98
N PHE A 175 -12.06 6.04 10.65
CA PHE A 175 -10.85 6.85 10.78
C PHE A 175 -11.21 8.24 11.31
N ARG A 176 -10.43 8.78 12.22
CA ARG A 176 -10.70 10.11 12.80
C ARG A 176 -10.35 11.22 11.83
N MET A 177 -11.24 12.22 11.78
CA MET A 177 -11.07 13.39 10.89
C MET A 177 -9.85 14.24 11.27
N ASP A 178 -9.60 14.42 12.57
CA ASP A 178 -8.47 15.19 13.09
C ASP A 178 -7.11 14.56 12.71
N LEU A 179 -7.00 13.24 12.87
CA LEU A 179 -5.81 12.48 12.46
C LEU A 179 -5.61 12.55 10.92
N TYR A 180 -6.69 12.42 10.15
CA TYR A 180 -6.61 12.54 8.70
C TYR A 180 -5.98 13.87 8.29
N TYR A 181 -6.45 15.01 8.82
CA TYR A 181 -5.89 16.32 8.47
C TYR A 181 -4.43 16.47 8.93
N ARG A 182 -4.06 15.88 10.06
CA ARG A 182 -2.67 15.94 10.56
C ARG A 182 -1.70 15.12 9.74
N LEU A 183 -2.14 13.99 9.16
CA LEU A 183 -1.34 13.18 8.24
C LEU A 183 -1.33 13.75 6.82
N ASN A 184 -2.44 14.31 6.36
CA ASN A 184 -2.64 14.78 4.99
C ASN A 184 -2.16 16.23 4.77
N VAL A 185 -0.97 16.57 5.28
CA VAL A 185 -0.36 17.88 5.05
C VAL A 185 0.18 17.96 3.62
N PHE A 186 0.92 16.95 3.18
CA PHE A 186 1.41 16.88 1.81
C PHE A 186 1.07 15.49 1.22
N PRO A 187 -0.01 15.39 0.42
CA PRO A 187 -0.38 14.14 -0.23
C PRO A 187 0.47 13.90 -1.48
N ILE A 188 0.95 12.65 -1.64
CA ILE A 188 1.58 12.15 -2.86
C ILE A 188 0.73 10.99 -3.38
N LEU A 189 0.13 11.16 -4.56
CA LEU A 189 -0.63 10.12 -5.22
C LEU A 189 0.28 9.31 -6.16
N LEU A 190 0.49 8.03 -5.84
CA LEU A 190 1.31 7.13 -6.64
C LEU A 190 0.43 6.40 -7.67
N PRO A 191 0.66 6.63 -8.97
CA PRO A 191 -0.18 6.06 -10.02
C PRO A 191 -0.03 4.54 -10.09
N PRO A 192 -1.11 3.80 -10.39
CA PRO A 192 -1.03 2.35 -10.64
C PRO A 192 -0.23 2.07 -11.91
N LEU A 193 0.31 0.85 -12.03
CA LEU A 193 1.20 0.49 -13.16
C LEU A 193 0.50 0.61 -14.53
N ARG A 194 -0.81 0.35 -14.60
CA ARG A 194 -1.61 0.54 -15.83
C ARG A 194 -1.68 2.00 -16.31
N ALA A 195 -1.44 2.97 -15.45
CA ALA A 195 -1.37 4.40 -15.79
C ALA A 195 0.04 4.88 -16.15
N ARG A 196 1.05 3.97 -16.05
CA ARG A 196 2.46 4.23 -16.41
C ARG A 196 3.07 3.05 -17.17
N ARG A 197 2.36 2.60 -18.21
CA ARG A 197 2.76 1.43 -19.03
C ARG A 197 4.13 1.59 -19.68
N GLU A 198 4.56 2.82 -19.87
CA GLU A 198 5.88 3.17 -20.41
C GLU A 198 7.03 2.68 -19.51
N ASP A 199 6.77 2.49 -18.20
CA ASP A 199 7.76 2.03 -17.24
C ASP A 199 7.91 0.50 -17.25
N ILE A 200 6.93 -0.24 -17.80
CA ILE A 200 6.91 -1.72 -17.78
C ILE A 200 8.15 -2.33 -18.43
N PRO A 201 8.62 -1.88 -19.60
CA PRO A 201 9.82 -2.47 -20.20
C PRO A 201 11.07 -2.34 -19.32
N GLY A 202 11.28 -1.15 -18.74
CA GLY A 202 12.42 -0.92 -17.85
C GLY A 202 12.34 -1.77 -16.58
N LEU A 203 11.15 -1.89 -15.97
CA LEU A 203 10.91 -2.74 -14.81
C LEU A 203 11.12 -4.22 -15.15
N ALA A 204 10.57 -4.71 -16.27
CA ALA A 204 10.72 -6.09 -16.70
C ALA A 204 12.19 -6.46 -16.94
N THR A 205 12.93 -5.64 -17.69
CA THR A 205 14.36 -5.85 -17.92
C THR A 205 15.14 -5.88 -16.61
N HIS A 206 14.90 -4.92 -15.72
CA HIS A 206 15.55 -4.89 -14.42
C HIS A 206 15.29 -6.17 -13.61
N PHE A 207 14.04 -6.61 -13.52
CA PHE A 207 13.72 -7.83 -12.76
C PHE A 207 14.32 -9.08 -13.40
N VAL A 208 14.35 -9.19 -14.73
CA VAL A 208 15.05 -10.28 -15.42
C VAL A 208 16.52 -10.29 -15.04
N GLU A 209 17.21 -9.14 -15.09
CA GLU A 209 18.62 -9.03 -14.70
C GLU A 209 18.85 -9.45 -13.25
N VAL A 210 18.02 -8.95 -12.32
CA VAL A 210 18.15 -9.25 -10.87
C VAL A 210 17.97 -10.74 -10.61
N TYR A 211 16.91 -11.34 -11.15
CA TYR A 211 16.61 -12.75 -10.89
C TYR A 211 17.53 -13.70 -11.65
N SER A 212 17.92 -13.36 -12.89
CA SER A 212 18.89 -14.15 -13.64
C SER A 212 20.23 -14.22 -12.92
N ARG A 213 20.73 -13.07 -12.42
CA ARG A 213 21.97 -13.02 -11.64
C ARG A 213 21.86 -13.85 -10.34
N ARG A 214 20.72 -13.73 -9.63
CA ARG A 214 20.49 -14.48 -8.39
C ARG A 214 20.45 -15.99 -8.60
N MET A 215 19.96 -16.44 -9.75
CA MET A 215 19.77 -17.87 -10.10
C MET A 215 20.92 -18.43 -10.94
N GLY A 216 21.96 -17.63 -11.24
CA GLY A 216 23.09 -18.04 -12.08
C GLY A 216 22.70 -18.31 -13.55
N LYS A 217 21.58 -17.72 -14.02
CA LYS A 217 21.10 -17.87 -15.40
C LYS A 217 21.59 -16.71 -16.27
N GLN A 218 21.72 -16.96 -17.58
CA GLN A 218 22.09 -15.94 -18.57
C GLN A 218 20.90 -15.76 -19.53
N ILE A 219 19.99 -14.85 -19.17
CA ILE A 219 18.85 -14.49 -20.03
C ILE A 219 19.17 -13.14 -20.66
N ALA A 220 19.38 -13.15 -21.97
CA ALA A 220 19.81 -11.98 -22.73
C ALA A 220 18.65 -11.23 -23.39
N GLU A 221 17.51 -11.90 -23.59
CA GLU A 221 16.41 -11.36 -24.39
C GLU A 221 15.05 -11.65 -23.77
N ILE A 222 14.16 -10.63 -23.82
CA ILE A 222 12.73 -10.77 -23.58
C ILE A 222 12.05 -10.73 -24.94
N PRO A 223 11.32 -11.78 -25.37
CA PRO A 223 10.66 -11.81 -26.67
C PRO A 223 9.74 -10.59 -26.88
N PRO A 224 9.68 -10.01 -28.09
CA PRO A 224 8.82 -8.86 -28.38
C PRO A 224 7.34 -9.11 -28.07
N GLU A 225 6.84 -10.31 -28.38
CA GLU A 225 5.47 -10.72 -28.06
C GLU A 225 5.21 -10.77 -26.55
N THR A 226 6.17 -11.23 -25.76
CA THR A 226 6.11 -11.19 -24.31
C THR A 226 6.03 -9.75 -23.81
N MET A 227 6.90 -8.87 -24.32
CA MET A 227 6.89 -7.46 -23.94
C MET A 227 5.58 -6.76 -24.30
N LEU A 228 4.98 -7.08 -25.45
CA LEU A 228 3.66 -6.56 -25.84
C LEU A 228 2.56 -7.04 -24.87
N ALA A 229 2.57 -8.32 -24.51
CA ALA A 229 1.63 -8.88 -23.54
C ALA A 229 1.78 -8.22 -22.16
N LEU A 230 3.01 -8.01 -21.67
CA LEU A 230 3.28 -7.31 -20.40
C LEU A 230 2.74 -5.88 -20.40
N LYS A 231 2.89 -5.13 -21.50
CA LYS A 231 2.36 -3.76 -21.63
C LYS A 231 0.83 -3.72 -21.71
N ALA A 232 0.22 -4.73 -22.32
CA ALA A 232 -1.23 -4.80 -22.49
C ALA A 232 -1.97 -5.14 -21.20
N TYR A 233 -1.35 -5.94 -20.33
CA TYR A 233 -1.99 -6.41 -19.09
C TYR A 233 -2.23 -5.29 -18.07
N GLY A 234 -3.30 -5.42 -17.27
CA GLY A 234 -3.76 -4.38 -16.35
C GLY A 234 -3.04 -4.31 -15.01
N TRP A 235 -2.27 -5.35 -14.64
CA TRP A 235 -1.48 -5.44 -13.40
C TRP A 235 -2.25 -5.00 -12.13
N PRO A 236 -3.31 -5.70 -11.72
CA PRO A 236 -4.06 -5.36 -10.51
C PRO A 236 -3.19 -5.36 -9.24
N GLY A 237 -2.15 -6.21 -9.16
CA GLY A 237 -1.14 -6.20 -8.11
C GLY A 237 0.07 -5.30 -8.38
N ASN A 238 -0.01 -4.46 -9.43
CA ASN A 238 1.00 -3.46 -9.80
C ASN A 238 2.41 -4.06 -9.97
N ILE A 239 3.44 -3.36 -9.48
CA ILE A 239 4.85 -3.78 -9.62
C ILE A 239 5.11 -5.11 -8.90
N ARG A 240 4.45 -5.35 -7.76
CA ARG A 240 4.63 -6.62 -7.01
C ARG A 240 4.15 -7.82 -7.83
N GLU A 241 3.05 -7.69 -8.55
CA GLU A 241 2.56 -8.74 -9.45
C GLU A 241 3.49 -8.94 -10.65
N LEU A 242 3.92 -7.85 -11.30
CA LEU A 242 4.89 -7.89 -12.40
C LEU A 242 6.19 -8.57 -11.94
N GLN A 243 6.71 -8.20 -10.79
CA GLN A 243 7.91 -8.79 -10.19
C GLN A 243 7.78 -10.30 -10.01
N ASN A 244 6.68 -10.75 -9.40
CA ASN A 244 6.40 -12.19 -9.20
C ASN A 244 6.25 -12.93 -10.54
N PHE A 245 5.63 -12.29 -11.52
CA PHE A 245 5.48 -12.86 -12.86
C PHE A 245 6.85 -13.07 -13.54
N ILE A 246 7.71 -12.05 -13.50
CA ILE A 246 9.06 -12.14 -14.08
C ILE A 246 9.92 -13.17 -13.31
N GLU A 247 9.87 -13.19 -11.97
CA GLU A 247 10.60 -14.17 -11.18
C GLU A 247 10.22 -15.60 -11.59
N ARG A 248 8.92 -15.88 -11.72
CA ARG A 248 8.43 -17.18 -12.22
C ARG A 248 8.92 -17.48 -13.63
N SER A 249 8.87 -16.50 -14.52
CA SER A 249 9.35 -16.67 -15.90
C SER A 249 10.85 -17.02 -15.96
N VAL A 250 11.67 -16.34 -15.14
CA VAL A 250 13.11 -16.65 -15.02
C VAL A 250 13.32 -18.06 -14.46
N ILE A 251 12.53 -18.51 -13.49
CA ILE A 251 12.61 -19.90 -12.97
C ILE A 251 12.36 -20.93 -14.07
N LEU A 252 11.34 -20.70 -14.91
CA LEU A 252 10.93 -21.61 -15.98
C LEU A 252 11.91 -21.61 -17.17
N THR A 253 12.61 -20.52 -17.39
CA THR A 253 13.55 -20.36 -18.52
C THR A 253 14.74 -21.28 -18.39
N SER A 254 15.00 -22.09 -19.42
CA SER A 254 16.16 -22.97 -19.53
C SER A 254 17.28 -22.43 -20.41
N GLY A 255 16.96 -21.49 -21.28
CA GLY A 255 17.87 -20.92 -22.29
C GLY A 255 18.22 -19.46 -22.07
N GLY A 256 18.72 -18.80 -23.12
CA GLY A 256 19.10 -17.38 -23.13
C GLY A 256 17.95 -16.42 -23.45
N VAL A 257 16.76 -16.92 -23.78
CA VAL A 257 15.56 -16.15 -24.10
C VAL A 257 14.50 -16.41 -23.03
N LEU A 258 13.86 -15.36 -22.52
CA LEU A 258 12.88 -15.48 -21.45
C LEU A 258 11.65 -16.28 -21.88
N GLU A 259 11.37 -17.38 -21.18
CA GLU A 259 10.18 -18.20 -21.36
C GLU A 259 9.09 -17.75 -20.38
N ALA A 260 8.13 -16.95 -20.85
CA ALA A 260 7.09 -16.36 -20.01
C ALA A 260 5.73 -17.03 -20.27
N PRO A 261 4.95 -17.41 -19.22
CA PRO A 261 3.62 -18.02 -19.37
C PRO A 261 2.57 -16.93 -19.71
N ILE A 262 2.68 -16.32 -20.88
CA ILE A 262 1.82 -15.20 -21.33
C ILE A 262 0.36 -15.57 -21.47
N GLU A 263 0.01 -16.84 -21.68
CA GLU A 263 -1.37 -17.30 -21.76
C GLU A 263 -2.19 -16.96 -20.51
N GLY A 264 -1.54 -16.96 -19.34
CA GLY A 264 -2.16 -16.59 -18.06
C GLY A 264 -2.56 -15.11 -17.99
N ILE A 265 -1.78 -14.21 -18.59
CA ILE A 265 -2.06 -12.77 -18.60
C ILE A 265 -2.92 -12.33 -19.79
N THR A 266 -2.92 -13.04 -20.90
CA THR A 266 -3.76 -12.73 -22.07
C THR A 266 -5.21 -13.19 -21.89
N ARG A 267 -5.45 -14.30 -21.17
CA ARG A 267 -6.81 -14.81 -20.86
C ARG A 267 -7.50 -14.06 -19.72
N ALA A 268 -6.77 -13.35 -18.89
CA ALA A 268 -7.29 -12.72 -17.66
C ALA A 268 -8.05 -11.39 -17.90
N HIS A 269 -8.54 -11.13 -19.11
CA HIS A 269 -9.52 -10.06 -19.31
C HIS A 269 -10.86 -10.34 -18.60
N GLY A 270 -10.96 -11.44 -17.84
CA GLY A 270 -12.21 -11.85 -17.18
C GLY A 270 -12.12 -12.44 -15.76
N HIS A 271 -10.97 -12.89 -15.25
CA HIS A 271 -10.92 -13.53 -13.92
C HIS A 271 -9.59 -13.25 -13.19
N ALA A 272 -9.72 -12.93 -11.91
CA ALA A 272 -8.60 -12.90 -10.97
C ALA A 272 -7.88 -14.26 -10.91
N TRP A 273 -6.56 -14.26 -10.66
CA TRP A 273 -5.71 -15.43 -10.50
C TRP A 273 -6.37 -16.50 -9.61
N GLY A 274 -6.92 -17.53 -10.23
CA GLY A 274 -7.44 -18.73 -9.56
C GLY A 274 -6.91 -19.97 -10.26
N VAL A 275 -6.20 -20.83 -9.50
CA VAL A 275 -5.84 -22.24 -9.71
C VAL A 275 -5.85 -22.76 -11.16
N PRO A 276 -4.79 -23.41 -11.67
CA PRO A 276 -4.81 -23.99 -13.02
C PRO A 276 -5.95 -25.00 -13.12
N VAL A 277 -6.90 -24.73 -14.02
CA VAL A 277 -7.92 -25.72 -14.41
C VAL A 277 -7.18 -26.78 -15.23
N THR A 278 -6.92 -27.95 -14.64
CA THR A 278 -6.43 -29.11 -15.36
C THR A 278 -7.45 -29.50 -16.43
N ALA A 279 -6.96 -29.95 -17.59
CA ALA A 279 -7.77 -30.25 -18.78
C ALA A 279 -8.95 -31.23 -18.53
N GLU A 280 -8.97 -31.97 -17.42
CA GLU A 280 -10.04 -32.84 -17.02
C GLU A 280 -11.35 -32.16 -16.58
N ASN A 281 -11.29 -30.87 -16.16
CA ASN A 281 -12.49 -30.15 -15.74
C ASN A 281 -13.26 -29.47 -16.90
N SER A 282 -12.64 -29.29 -18.08
CA SER A 282 -13.32 -28.70 -19.23
C SER A 282 -14.29 -29.69 -19.92
N ALA A 283 -14.00 -30.99 -19.85
CA ALA A 283 -14.87 -32.01 -20.44
C ALA A 283 -16.18 -32.27 -19.63
N ARG A 284 -16.21 -31.93 -18.33
CA ARG A 284 -17.43 -32.07 -17.50
C ARG A 284 -18.36 -30.86 -17.57
N ALA A 285 -17.88 -29.71 -18.01
CA ALA A 285 -18.72 -28.51 -18.17
C ALA A 285 -19.55 -28.53 -19.46
N SER A 286 -19.10 -29.25 -20.52
CA SER A 286 -19.80 -29.35 -21.81
C SER A 286 -20.97 -30.34 -21.81
N ALA A 287 -21.06 -31.23 -20.82
CA ALA A 287 -22.07 -32.30 -20.80
C ALA A 287 -23.35 -31.97 -20.00
N ARG A 288 -23.48 -30.77 -19.43
CA ARG A 288 -24.68 -30.32 -18.66
C ARG A 288 -25.27 -29.02 -19.15
N GLY A 289 -25.40 -28.87 -20.44
CA GLY A 289 -26.01 -27.71 -21.08
C GLY A 289 -27.32 -28.05 -21.79
N THR A 290 -28.40 -28.36 -21.07
CA THR A 290 -29.76 -28.31 -21.62
C THR A 290 -30.68 -27.60 -20.62
N LEU A 291 -30.98 -26.36 -20.96
CA LEU A 291 -32.23 -25.61 -20.73
C LEU A 291 -32.97 -25.76 -19.38
N ARG A 292 -32.88 -24.73 -18.53
CA ARG A 292 -34.12 -24.11 -17.99
C ARG A 292 -33.92 -22.58 -17.91
N GLN A 293 -34.59 -21.88 -18.82
CA GLN A 293 -34.91 -20.46 -18.68
C GLN A 293 -35.86 -20.31 -17.49
N THR A 294 -35.38 -19.85 -16.36
CA THR A 294 -36.23 -19.34 -15.28
C THR A 294 -36.30 -17.84 -15.40
N ARG A 295 -37.50 -17.42 -15.82
CA ARG A 295 -37.97 -16.04 -15.92
C ARG A 295 -37.86 -15.37 -14.56
N TRP A 296 -37.08 -14.31 -14.45
CA TRP A 296 -37.03 -13.47 -13.29
C TRP A 296 -38.37 -12.74 -13.13
N ILE A 297 -39.07 -13.01 -12.03
CA ILE A 297 -40.24 -12.23 -11.59
C ILE A 297 -39.71 -11.28 -10.52
N ALA A 298 -39.83 -9.97 -10.78
CA ALA A 298 -39.50 -8.92 -9.82
C ALA A 298 -40.42 -9.00 -8.59
N PRO A 299 -39.94 -8.83 -7.35
CA PRO A 299 -40.81 -8.75 -6.18
C PRO A 299 -41.63 -7.45 -6.19
N ALA A 300 -42.89 -7.58 -5.80
CA ALA A 300 -43.87 -6.49 -5.71
C ALA A 300 -43.45 -5.44 -4.68
N PRO A 301 -43.80 -4.15 -4.86
CA PRO A 301 -43.47 -3.10 -3.91
C PRO A 301 -44.27 -3.26 -2.60
N ALA A 302 -43.59 -3.00 -1.46
CA ALA A 302 -44.17 -3.01 -0.14
C ALA A 302 -45.29 -1.94 0.01
N PRO A 303 -46.38 -2.21 0.79
CA PRO A 303 -47.44 -1.25 1.00
C PRO A 303 -46.98 -0.05 1.85
N ALA A 304 -47.55 1.12 1.49
CA ALA A 304 -47.33 2.38 2.17
C ALA A 304 -47.74 2.33 3.65
N ALA A 305 -46.85 2.83 4.52
CA ALA A 305 -47.14 2.99 5.94
C ALA A 305 -48.19 4.11 6.12
N THR A 306 -49.32 3.77 6.73
CA THR A 306 -50.40 4.67 7.14
C THR A 306 -49.96 5.46 8.39
N ASP A 307 -50.16 6.76 8.33
CA ASP A 307 -50.03 7.71 9.42
C ASP A 307 -50.84 7.26 10.66
N LEU A 308 -50.15 7.11 11.79
CA LEU A 308 -50.76 7.11 13.11
C LEU A 308 -50.25 8.32 13.89
N HIS A 309 -51.08 9.36 13.89
CA HIS A 309 -51.01 10.44 14.85
C HIS A 309 -51.18 9.87 16.26
N GLU A 310 -50.14 9.93 17.09
CA GLU A 310 -50.28 9.72 18.52
C GLU A 310 -49.89 10.98 19.31
N LYS A 311 -50.87 11.44 20.07
CA LYS A 311 -50.90 12.67 20.88
C LYS A 311 -49.90 12.59 22.03
N LYS A 312 -49.10 13.64 22.18
CA LYS A 312 -48.28 13.89 23.41
C LYS A 312 -49.19 14.24 24.58
N PRO A 313 -48.96 13.68 25.78
CA PRO A 313 -49.51 14.21 27.04
C PRO A 313 -48.63 15.36 27.58
N PRO A 314 -49.20 16.25 28.41
CA PRO A 314 -48.57 17.50 28.83
C PRO A 314 -47.52 17.31 29.97
N LEU A 315 -46.49 18.14 29.92
CA LEU A 315 -45.47 18.33 30.93
C LEU A 315 -46.06 18.80 32.28
N GLN A 316 -45.88 18.02 33.35
CA GLN A 316 -46.06 18.49 34.71
C GLN A 316 -44.74 19.07 35.24
N LEU A 317 -44.77 20.35 35.59
CA LEU A 317 -43.76 21.01 36.43
C LEU A 317 -43.82 20.40 37.86
N ALA A 318 -42.69 19.94 38.35
CA ALA A 318 -42.51 19.70 39.81
C ALA A 318 -41.38 20.59 40.32
N ALA A 319 -41.74 21.30 41.38
CA ALA A 319 -40.96 22.32 42.07
C ALA A 319 -39.77 21.74 42.83
N LYS A 320 -38.74 22.60 42.98
CA LYS A 320 -37.63 22.44 43.94
C LYS A 320 -38.15 22.54 45.38
N PRO A 321 -37.48 21.91 46.35
CA PRO A 321 -37.08 22.64 47.55
C PRO A 321 -35.56 22.65 47.76
N GLY A 322 -35.10 23.79 48.24
CA GLY A 322 -33.75 24.01 48.64
C GLY A 322 -33.40 23.42 50.01
N TYR A 323 -32.13 23.21 50.17
CA TYR A 323 -31.28 23.68 51.29
C TYR A 323 -29.85 23.55 50.80
#